data_3bc32826d4af17d4354dd680a54e1f66
#
_entry.id   3bc32826d4af17d4354dd680a54e1f66
#
_cell.length_a   1.000
_cell.length_b   1.000
_cell.length_c   1.000
_cell.angle_alpha   90.00
_cell.angle_beta   90.00
_cell.angle_gamma   90.00
#
_symmetry.space_group_name_H-M   'P 1'
#
loop_
_entity.id
_entity.type
_entity.pdbx_description
1 polymer ?
#
loop_
_entity_poly.entity_id
_entity_poly.type
_entity_poly.pdbx_seq_one_letter_code
_entity_poly.pdbx_strand_id
1 'polypeptide(L)'
;MRAVVYPDHGVLPQVAEVPPPPCPEDGVVVEVRATGVCRSDWHAWKGHDPVPLPHTPGHELAGVVAEVGPAVRRWSVGDRVTVPFVCGCGSCEWCAAGDAQVCPQQTQPGFTGPGSFAERVALHAADLNLVRLPDGVDFVTAASLGCRFATAFRALTAHGRLRRGDWLAVHGCGGVGLSAVMIGAALGARVVAVDISSAALERARSLGAEVVLDGAQHADVAERVRAVTGGGVHVSLDALGSPSTAVASVLSLRRRGRHVQVGLLLGEAATPPLPMDRVVAHELEVHGSHGMAAHEYPAMLALIEDGTLRPDLLVGEVIDLDAAGAALAAMDQPRAGAGMTVVRLPG
;
A
#
# COMPACT_ATOMS: atom_id res chain seq x y z
N MET A 1 -23.65 7.34 -13.23
CA MET A 1 -22.51 7.90 -12.50
C MET A 1 -21.25 7.87 -13.36
N ARG A 2 -20.32 8.80 -13.12
CA ARG A 2 -19.04 8.84 -13.85
C ARG A 2 -18.05 7.83 -13.24
N ALA A 3 -17.35 7.09 -14.09
CA ALA A 3 -16.28 6.20 -13.69
C ALA A 3 -15.20 6.13 -14.79
N VAL A 4 -13.95 5.87 -14.41
CA VAL A 4 -12.87 5.57 -15.35
C VAL A 4 -12.97 4.10 -15.71
N VAL A 5 -13.07 3.80 -17.02
CA VAL A 5 -13.24 2.44 -17.52
C VAL A 5 -12.21 2.15 -18.60
N TYR A 6 -11.67 0.94 -18.60
CA TYR A 6 -10.95 0.39 -19.74
C TYR A 6 -11.61 -0.91 -20.23
N PRO A 7 -11.84 -1.04 -21.57
CA PRO A 7 -12.52 -2.19 -22.13
C PRO A 7 -11.63 -3.42 -22.25
N ASP A 8 -10.30 -3.23 -22.34
CA ASP A 8 -9.31 -4.29 -22.50
C ASP A 8 -7.96 -3.86 -21.90
N HIS A 9 -7.08 -4.82 -21.62
CA HIS A 9 -5.76 -4.57 -21.07
C HIS A 9 -4.92 -3.67 -21.98
N GLY A 10 -4.22 -2.69 -21.38
CA GLY A 10 -3.37 -1.74 -22.09
C GLY A 10 -4.11 -0.65 -22.87
N VAL A 11 -5.45 -0.73 -23.00
CA VAL A 11 -6.25 0.35 -23.60
C VAL A 11 -6.36 1.50 -22.62
N LEU A 12 -6.13 2.73 -23.11
CA LEU A 12 -6.15 3.94 -22.26
C LEU A 12 -7.51 4.05 -21.54
N PRO A 13 -7.51 4.07 -20.20
CA PRO A 13 -8.74 4.20 -19.44
C PRO A 13 -9.36 5.59 -19.64
N GLN A 14 -10.67 5.64 -19.81
CA GLN A 14 -11.41 6.88 -20.06
C GLN A 14 -12.62 7.00 -19.12
N VAL A 15 -13.02 8.23 -18.85
CA VAL A 15 -14.25 8.48 -18.09
C VAL A 15 -15.46 8.11 -18.95
N ALA A 16 -16.37 7.33 -18.39
CA ALA A 16 -17.62 6.92 -18.99
C ALA A 16 -18.77 7.04 -18.00
N GLU A 17 -19.99 7.14 -18.53
CA GLU A 17 -21.20 6.99 -17.73
C GLU A 17 -21.53 5.50 -17.55
N VAL A 18 -21.62 5.08 -16.27
CA VAL A 18 -21.96 3.70 -15.90
C VAL A 18 -23.14 3.70 -14.91
N PRO A 19 -23.90 2.60 -14.80
CA PRO A 19 -24.90 2.47 -13.75
C PRO A 19 -24.26 2.58 -12.36
N PRO A 20 -24.93 3.20 -11.38
CA PRO A 20 -24.46 3.15 -10.00
C PRO A 20 -24.47 1.72 -9.47
N PRO A 21 -23.53 1.33 -8.59
CA PRO A 21 -23.53 -0.01 -8.03
C PRO A 21 -24.72 -0.21 -7.09
N PRO A 22 -25.36 -1.41 -7.08
CA PRO A 22 -26.36 -1.72 -6.08
C PRO A 22 -25.74 -1.82 -4.69
N CYS A 23 -26.51 -1.40 -3.66
CA CYS A 23 -26.06 -1.54 -2.28
C CYS A 23 -26.13 -3.03 -1.85
N PRO A 24 -25.00 -3.63 -1.40
CA PRO A 24 -25.02 -5.01 -0.92
C PRO A 24 -25.83 -5.14 0.38
N GLU A 25 -26.43 -6.30 0.62
CA GLU A 25 -27.21 -6.56 1.84
C GLU A 25 -26.37 -6.38 3.12
N ASP A 26 -25.13 -6.89 3.12
CA ASP A 26 -24.16 -6.83 4.22
C ASP A 26 -23.15 -5.69 4.11
N GLY A 27 -23.37 -4.79 3.15
CA GLY A 27 -22.41 -3.79 2.74
C GLY A 27 -22.96 -2.37 2.68
N VAL A 28 -22.18 -1.52 2.06
CA VAL A 28 -22.51 -0.10 1.86
C VAL A 28 -22.18 0.33 0.44
N VAL A 29 -22.77 1.43 -0.01
CA VAL A 29 -22.26 2.23 -1.11
C VAL A 29 -21.56 3.45 -0.54
N VAL A 30 -20.31 3.65 -0.93
CA VAL A 30 -19.52 4.82 -0.53
C VAL A 30 -19.49 5.82 -1.68
N GLU A 31 -19.84 7.06 -1.42
CA GLU A 31 -19.54 8.19 -2.28
C GLU A 31 -18.07 8.55 -2.13
N VAL A 32 -17.29 8.32 -3.18
CA VAL A 32 -15.84 8.49 -3.17
C VAL A 32 -15.49 9.97 -3.17
N ARG A 33 -14.66 10.40 -2.23
CA ARG A 33 -14.12 11.76 -2.14
C ARG A 33 -12.68 11.86 -2.63
N ALA A 34 -11.93 10.79 -2.44
CA ALA A 34 -10.58 10.67 -2.95
C ALA A 34 -10.19 9.21 -3.17
N THR A 35 -9.32 8.96 -4.15
CA THR A 35 -8.75 7.64 -4.41
C THR A 35 -7.30 7.75 -4.90
N GLY A 36 -6.44 6.85 -4.43
CA GLY A 36 -5.03 6.83 -4.82
C GLY A 36 -4.81 6.12 -6.16
N VAL A 37 -3.85 6.61 -6.95
CA VAL A 37 -3.36 5.92 -8.16
C VAL A 37 -2.15 5.06 -7.78
N CYS A 38 -2.28 3.74 -7.85
CA CYS A 38 -1.28 2.79 -7.36
C CYS A 38 -0.66 1.96 -8.50
N ARG A 39 0.56 1.49 -8.26
CA ARG A 39 1.24 0.56 -9.19
C ARG A 39 0.47 -0.76 -9.37
N SER A 40 -0.29 -1.19 -8.37
CA SER A 40 -1.12 -2.38 -8.47
C SER A 40 -2.25 -2.22 -9.50
N ASP A 41 -2.90 -1.03 -9.56
CA ASP A 41 -3.89 -0.74 -10.62
C ASP A 41 -3.24 -0.81 -12.01
N TRP A 42 -1.99 -0.34 -12.12
CA TRP A 42 -1.24 -0.42 -13.38
C TRP A 42 -0.93 -1.89 -13.76
N HIS A 43 -0.58 -2.76 -12.79
CA HIS A 43 -0.38 -4.18 -13.06
C HIS A 43 -1.65 -4.84 -13.57
N ALA A 44 -2.81 -4.53 -12.99
CA ALA A 44 -4.09 -5.01 -13.47
C ALA A 44 -4.42 -4.50 -14.88
N TRP A 45 -4.22 -3.20 -15.13
CA TRP A 45 -4.42 -2.60 -16.45
C TRP A 45 -3.50 -3.21 -17.53
N LYS A 46 -2.27 -3.59 -17.18
CA LYS A 46 -1.33 -4.30 -18.09
C LYS A 46 -1.65 -5.78 -18.28
N GLY A 47 -2.59 -6.35 -17.52
CA GLY A 47 -2.91 -7.78 -17.57
C GLY A 47 -1.93 -8.67 -16.82
N HIS A 48 -1.07 -8.09 -15.96
CA HIS A 48 -0.18 -8.86 -15.09
C HIS A 48 -0.95 -9.49 -13.92
N ASP A 49 -2.09 -8.91 -13.56
CA ASP A 49 -3.01 -9.37 -12.53
C ASP A 49 -4.41 -9.47 -13.16
N PRO A 50 -5.06 -10.64 -13.17
CA PRO A 50 -6.32 -10.83 -13.89
C PRO A 50 -7.46 -10.07 -13.21
N VAL A 51 -8.20 -9.28 -14.00
CA VAL A 51 -9.40 -8.55 -13.58
C VAL A 51 -10.53 -8.77 -14.58
N PRO A 52 -11.81 -8.68 -14.13
CA PRO A 52 -12.96 -8.72 -15.05
C PRO A 52 -12.93 -7.52 -16.02
N LEU A 53 -13.24 -7.72 -17.28
CA LEU A 53 -13.31 -6.67 -18.30
C LEU A 53 -14.76 -6.50 -18.80
N PRO A 54 -15.26 -5.29 -19.13
CA PRO A 54 -14.59 -3.99 -18.91
C PRO A 54 -14.38 -3.69 -17.44
N HIS A 55 -13.35 -2.89 -17.09
CA HIS A 55 -12.93 -2.70 -15.70
C HIS A 55 -12.85 -1.25 -15.28
N THR A 56 -13.22 -1.00 -14.02
CA THR A 56 -13.00 0.27 -13.28
C THR A 56 -11.94 0.05 -12.21
N PRO A 57 -10.75 0.66 -12.31
CA PRO A 57 -9.69 0.49 -11.32
C PRO A 57 -9.94 1.30 -10.03
N GLY A 58 -9.00 1.19 -9.08
CA GLY A 58 -8.97 1.98 -7.84
C GLY A 58 -9.30 1.17 -6.61
N HIS A 59 -8.33 1.08 -5.69
CA HIS A 59 -8.43 0.30 -4.45
C HIS A 59 -7.97 1.06 -3.20
N GLU A 60 -7.53 2.30 -3.35
CA GLU A 60 -7.12 3.17 -2.24
C GLU A 60 -8.12 4.31 -2.10
N LEU A 61 -9.18 4.15 -1.32
CA LEU A 61 -10.29 5.09 -1.29
C LEU A 61 -10.57 5.67 0.09
N ALA A 62 -11.14 6.86 0.06
CA ALA A 62 -11.78 7.50 1.20
C ALA A 62 -13.04 8.23 0.73
N GLY A 63 -14.08 8.22 1.55
CA GLY A 63 -15.35 8.83 1.17
C GLY A 63 -16.38 8.86 2.29
N VAL A 64 -17.64 9.01 1.89
CA VAL A 64 -18.78 9.09 2.79
C VAL A 64 -19.77 7.97 2.45
N VAL A 65 -20.28 7.29 3.46
CA VAL A 65 -21.32 6.27 3.29
C VAL A 65 -22.58 6.93 2.72
N ALA A 66 -23.00 6.52 1.53
CA ALA A 66 -24.17 7.04 0.83
C ALA A 66 -25.41 6.14 0.98
N GLU A 67 -25.19 4.81 1.04
CA GLU A 67 -26.25 3.81 1.21
C GLU A 67 -25.76 2.71 2.15
N VAL A 68 -26.69 2.12 2.92
CA VAL A 68 -26.40 1.09 3.92
C VAL A 68 -27.31 -0.10 3.70
N GLY A 69 -26.75 -1.28 3.57
CA GLY A 69 -27.49 -2.53 3.45
C GLY A 69 -28.20 -2.92 4.76
N PRO A 70 -29.33 -3.67 4.66
CA PRO A 70 -30.17 -3.96 5.81
C PRO A 70 -29.52 -4.85 6.90
N ALA A 71 -28.47 -5.59 6.55
CA ALA A 71 -27.74 -6.43 7.51
C ALA A 71 -26.63 -5.66 8.26
N VAL A 72 -26.24 -4.48 7.82
CA VAL A 72 -25.20 -3.65 8.46
C VAL A 72 -25.67 -3.08 9.79
N ARG A 73 -24.81 -3.09 10.82
CA ARG A 73 -25.13 -2.68 12.20
C ARG A 73 -24.31 -1.50 12.72
N ARG A 74 -23.11 -1.27 12.18
CA ARG A 74 -22.13 -0.33 12.74
C ARG A 74 -22.03 0.98 11.98
N TRP A 75 -22.69 1.09 10.82
CA TRP A 75 -22.51 2.20 9.90
C TRP A 75 -23.83 2.88 9.57
N SER A 76 -23.74 4.18 9.30
CA SER A 76 -24.87 5.05 8.92
C SER A 76 -24.48 5.91 7.73
N VAL A 77 -25.50 6.33 6.96
CA VAL A 77 -25.33 7.34 5.91
C VAL A 77 -24.71 8.61 6.51
N GLY A 78 -23.70 9.14 5.84
CA GLY A 78 -22.94 10.31 6.30
C GLY A 78 -21.65 9.97 7.04
N ASP A 79 -21.42 8.71 7.42
CA ASP A 79 -20.14 8.32 8.06
C ASP A 79 -18.97 8.50 7.10
N ARG A 80 -17.89 9.11 7.61
CA ARG A 80 -16.60 9.26 6.89
C ARG A 80 -15.77 8.00 7.04
N VAL A 81 -15.38 7.40 5.92
CA VAL A 81 -14.74 6.08 5.93
C VAL A 81 -13.57 5.97 4.96
N THR A 82 -12.67 5.06 5.28
CA THR A 82 -11.72 4.42 4.36
C THR A 82 -11.87 2.90 4.50
N VAL A 83 -11.14 2.14 3.70
CA VAL A 83 -11.18 0.69 3.68
C VAL A 83 -9.80 0.11 3.35
N PRO A 84 -9.38 -1.03 3.93
CA PRO A 84 -8.26 -1.80 3.41
C PRO A 84 -8.50 -2.20 1.95
N PHE A 85 -7.45 -2.31 1.15
CA PHE A 85 -7.59 -2.81 -0.21
C PHE A 85 -8.05 -4.28 -0.23
N VAL A 86 -7.73 -5.06 0.80
CA VAL A 86 -8.26 -6.41 1.02
C VAL A 86 -9.43 -6.36 1.96
N CYS A 87 -10.62 -6.68 1.45
CA CYS A 87 -11.84 -6.80 2.24
C CYS A 87 -12.13 -8.27 2.51
N GLY A 88 -12.13 -8.68 3.79
CA GLY A 88 -12.45 -10.04 4.21
C GLY A 88 -13.94 -10.36 4.06
N CYS A 89 -14.29 -11.65 3.98
CA CYS A 89 -15.68 -12.10 3.83
C CYS A 89 -16.49 -12.07 5.14
N GLY A 90 -15.84 -11.94 6.30
CA GLY A 90 -16.48 -11.92 7.63
C GLY A 90 -16.93 -13.27 8.19
N SER A 91 -16.84 -14.38 7.43
CA SER A 91 -17.39 -15.68 7.83
C SER A 91 -16.38 -16.82 7.89
N CYS A 92 -15.17 -16.65 7.35
CA CYS A 92 -14.15 -17.70 7.38
C CYS A 92 -13.29 -17.66 8.65
N GLU A 93 -12.53 -18.73 8.88
CA GLU A 93 -11.62 -18.87 10.02
C GLU A 93 -10.58 -17.74 10.13
N TRP A 94 -10.04 -17.28 9.00
CA TRP A 94 -9.08 -16.19 8.94
C TRP A 94 -9.69 -14.86 9.38
N CYS A 95 -10.92 -14.56 8.92
CA CYS A 95 -11.62 -13.37 9.38
C CYS A 95 -11.96 -13.44 10.87
N ALA A 96 -12.36 -14.61 11.36
CA ALA A 96 -12.66 -14.84 12.77
C ALA A 96 -11.40 -14.74 13.67
N ALA A 97 -10.22 -15.08 13.12
CA ALA A 97 -8.93 -14.95 13.80
C ALA A 97 -8.38 -13.49 13.79
N GLY A 98 -9.00 -12.58 13.02
CA GLY A 98 -8.51 -11.23 12.84
C GLY A 98 -7.60 -11.04 11.63
N ASP A 99 -7.36 -12.07 10.85
CA ASP A 99 -6.45 -12.07 9.70
C ASP A 99 -7.20 -11.85 8.37
N ALA A 100 -8.14 -10.90 8.35
CA ALA A 100 -8.98 -10.60 7.19
C ALA A 100 -8.16 -10.26 5.91
N GLN A 101 -6.95 -9.76 6.04
CA GLN A 101 -6.03 -9.43 4.93
C GLN A 101 -5.51 -10.65 4.16
N VAL A 102 -5.71 -11.86 4.69
CA VAL A 102 -5.39 -13.13 4.01
C VAL A 102 -6.62 -14.02 3.85
N CYS A 103 -7.81 -13.45 3.85
CA CYS A 103 -9.07 -14.15 3.64
C CYS A 103 -9.07 -14.84 2.26
N PRO A 104 -9.35 -16.17 2.17
CA PRO A 104 -9.40 -16.87 0.89
C PRO A 104 -10.60 -16.47 0.01
N GLN A 105 -11.60 -15.82 0.60
CA GLN A 105 -12.80 -15.31 -0.07
C GLN A 105 -12.84 -13.78 -0.07
N GLN A 106 -11.66 -13.15 -0.07
CA GLN A 106 -11.55 -11.69 -0.05
C GLN A 106 -12.17 -11.05 -1.29
N THR A 107 -12.69 -9.83 -1.11
CA THR A 107 -12.96 -8.92 -2.21
C THR A 107 -11.94 -7.78 -2.20
N GLN A 108 -11.62 -7.27 -3.38
CA GLN A 108 -10.73 -6.13 -3.54
C GLN A 108 -11.39 -5.15 -4.53
N PRO A 109 -11.85 -3.96 -4.08
CA PRO A 109 -12.32 -2.94 -5.01
C PRO A 109 -11.26 -2.64 -6.06
N GLY A 110 -11.63 -2.57 -7.34
CA GLY A 110 -10.68 -2.35 -8.43
C GLY A 110 -9.85 -3.57 -8.85
N PHE A 111 -10.20 -4.79 -8.35
CA PHE A 111 -9.62 -6.07 -8.78
C PHE A 111 -10.68 -7.15 -8.92
N THR A 112 -11.38 -7.50 -7.87
CA THR A 112 -12.44 -8.53 -7.93
C THR A 112 -13.77 -8.01 -8.44
N GLY A 113 -13.90 -6.69 -8.54
CA GLY A 113 -15.06 -5.96 -9.03
C GLY A 113 -14.71 -4.48 -9.27
N PRO A 114 -15.70 -3.65 -9.65
CA PRO A 114 -15.46 -2.23 -9.90
C PRO A 114 -14.82 -1.51 -8.71
N GLY A 115 -13.85 -0.64 -9.01
CA GLY A 115 -13.09 0.11 -8.03
C GLY A 115 -13.54 1.55 -7.84
N SER A 116 -12.69 2.31 -7.20
CA SER A 116 -12.96 3.66 -6.71
C SER A 116 -12.55 4.79 -7.67
N PHE A 117 -12.05 4.49 -8.89
CA PHE A 117 -11.94 5.53 -9.91
C PHE A 117 -13.35 5.82 -10.48
N ALA A 118 -14.28 6.08 -9.57
CA ALA A 118 -15.70 6.29 -9.81
C ALA A 118 -16.30 7.17 -8.72
N GLU A 119 -17.44 7.80 -9.00
CA GLU A 119 -18.16 8.60 -8.01
C GLU A 119 -18.67 7.75 -6.84
N ARG A 120 -18.97 6.46 -7.06
CA ARG A 120 -19.46 5.54 -6.02
C ARG A 120 -18.86 4.15 -6.19
N VAL A 121 -18.65 3.48 -5.06
CA VAL A 121 -18.19 2.10 -5.00
C VAL A 121 -19.00 1.31 -3.97
N ALA A 122 -19.36 0.06 -4.29
CA ALA A 122 -20.00 -0.87 -3.36
C ALA A 122 -18.93 -1.67 -2.61
N LEU A 123 -19.11 -1.81 -1.30
CA LEU A 123 -18.21 -2.55 -0.42
C LEU A 123 -19.03 -3.57 0.38
N HIS A 124 -18.58 -4.83 0.40
CA HIS A 124 -19.21 -5.93 1.13
C HIS A 124 -18.67 -6.06 2.56
N ALA A 125 -19.42 -6.79 3.40
CA ALA A 125 -19.06 -7.05 4.80
C ALA A 125 -18.60 -5.77 5.53
N ALA A 126 -19.42 -4.72 5.44
CA ALA A 126 -19.08 -3.37 5.89
C ALA A 126 -18.67 -3.32 7.38
N ASP A 127 -19.33 -4.09 8.24
CA ASP A 127 -19.04 -4.11 9.67
C ASP A 127 -17.65 -4.68 10.01
N LEU A 128 -17.07 -5.49 9.11
CA LEU A 128 -15.71 -6.00 9.24
C LEU A 128 -14.67 -5.06 8.60
N ASN A 129 -14.98 -4.51 7.43
CA ASN A 129 -13.98 -3.95 6.53
C ASN A 129 -13.86 -2.42 6.59
N LEU A 130 -14.92 -1.70 6.95
CA LEU A 130 -14.85 -0.24 6.98
C LEU A 130 -14.08 0.27 8.20
N VAL A 131 -13.36 1.36 7.97
CA VAL A 131 -12.61 2.10 8.99
C VAL A 131 -13.16 3.51 9.09
N ARG A 132 -13.57 3.94 10.28
CA ARG A 132 -14.01 5.32 10.53
C ARG A 132 -12.83 6.27 10.44
N LEU A 133 -12.99 7.33 9.67
CA LEU A 133 -12.00 8.38 9.59
C LEU A 133 -12.23 9.41 10.71
N PRO A 134 -11.16 9.77 11.44
CA PRO A 134 -11.19 10.91 12.35
C PRO A 134 -11.49 12.23 11.61
N ASP A 135 -12.11 13.18 12.30
CA ASP A 135 -12.48 14.47 11.70
C ASP A 135 -11.26 15.27 11.22
N GLY A 136 -10.12 15.13 11.88
CA GLY A 136 -8.87 15.81 11.54
C GLY A 136 -8.15 15.24 10.31
N VAL A 137 -8.56 14.07 9.79
CA VAL A 137 -7.94 13.44 8.62
C VAL A 137 -8.76 13.76 7.37
N ASP A 138 -8.19 14.49 6.43
CA ASP A 138 -8.85 14.80 5.14
C ASP A 138 -8.89 13.58 4.21
N PHE A 139 -9.79 13.59 3.21
CA PHE A 139 -9.99 12.45 2.32
C PHE A 139 -8.80 12.16 1.41
N VAL A 140 -8.04 13.20 1.01
CA VAL A 140 -6.85 13.02 0.16
C VAL A 140 -5.76 12.26 0.94
N THR A 141 -5.51 12.68 2.17
CA THR A 141 -4.63 11.98 3.10
C THR A 141 -5.11 10.56 3.36
N ALA A 142 -6.41 10.40 3.66
CA ALA A 142 -7.00 9.09 3.94
C ALA A 142 -6.92 8.12 2.76
N ALA A 143 -7.11 8.59 1.52
CA ALA A 143 -6.97 7.77 0.32
C ALA A 143 -5.54 7.22 0.13
N SER A 144 -4.52 7.87 0.69
CA SER A 144 -3.14 7.37 0.62
C SER A 144 -2.85 6.20 1.58
N LEU A 145 -3.78 5.90 2.51
CA LEU A 145 -3.58 4.91 3.58
C LEU A 145 -3.92 3.47 3.15
N GLY A 146 -4.88 3.30 2.24
CA GLY A 146 -5.60 2.02 2.01
C GLY A 146 -4.73 0.85 1.58
N CYS A 147 -3.64 1.05 0.84
CA CYS A 147 -2.74 0.01 0.35
C CYS A 147 -1.30 0.23 0.85
N ARG A 148 -0.61 1.20 0.27
CA ARG A 148 0.84 1.40 0.44
C ARG A 148 1.24 1.69 1.87
N PHE A 149 0.53 2.61 2.53
CA PHE A 149 0.87 3.09 3.88
C PHE A 149 0.52 2.04 4.94
N ALA A 150 -0.70 1.48 4.90
CA ALA A 150 -1.15 0.45 5.83
C ALA A 150 -0.29 -0.82 5.72
N THR A 151 0.05 -1.24 4.49
CA THR A 151 0.95 -2.40 4.29
C THR A 151 2.33 -2.14 4.89
N ALA A 152 2.92 -0.95 4.66
CA ALA A 152 4.20 -0.59 5.25
C ALA A 152 4.13 -0.53 6.79
N PHE A 153 3.05 0.02 7.34
CA PHE A 153 2.84 0.10 8.79
C PHE A 153 2.80 -1.30 9.41
N ARG A 154 1.97 -2.20 8.88
CA ARG A 154 1.88 -3.58 9.37
C ARG A 154 3.19 -4.34 9.18
N ALA A 155 3.84 -4.19 8.02
CA ALA A 155 5.12 -4.81 7.75
C ALA A 155 6.17 -4.47 8.84
N LEU A 156 6.24 -3.22 9.26
CA LEU A 156 7.22 -2.77 10.24
C LEU A 156 6.82 -3.08 11.68
N THR A 157 5.54 -2.97 12.03
CA THR A 157 5.06 -3.14 13.41
C THR A 157 4.79 -4.59 13.75
N ALA A 158 4.03 -5.32 12.94
CA ALA A 158 3.63 -6.70 13.23
C ALA A 158 4.74 -7.72 12.87
N HIS A 159 5.27 -7.64 11.66
CA HIS A 159 6.27 -8.60 11.17
C HIS A 159 7.70 -8.17 11.50
N GLY A 160 8.07 -6.95 11.19
CA GLY A 160 9.39 -6.37 11.50
C GLY A 160 9.62 -6.20 12.99
N ARG A 161 8.56 -6.00 13.77
CA ARG A 161 8.63 -5.72 15.21
C ARG A 161 9.68 -4.66 15.52
N LEU A 162 9.69 -3.60 14.68
CA LEU A 162 10.66 -2.52 14.68
C LEU A 162 10.60 -1.76 16.01
N ARG A 163 11.75 -1.47 16.57
CA ARG A 163 11.88 -0.76 17.86
C ARG A 163 12.68 0.52 17.70
N ARG A 164 12.46 1.46 18.60
CA ARG A 164 13.30 2.66 18.70
C ARG A 164 14.78 2.30 18.80
N GLY A 165 15.61 2.94 17.96
CA GLY A 165 17.04 2.71 17.89
C GLY A 165 17.47 1.55 16.98
N ASP A 166 16.54 0.72 16.49
CA ASP A 166 16.84 -0.33 15.52
C ASP A 166 17.28 0.29 14.18
N TRP A 167 18.13 -0.42 13.45
CA TRP A 167 18.40 -0.13 12.06
C TRP A 167 17.34 -0.81 11.18
N LEU A 168 16.76 -0.02 10.26
CA LEU A 168 15.86 -0.46 9.20
C LEU A 168 16.52 -0.20 7.84
N ALA A 169 16.56 -1.19 6.96
CA ALA A 169 16.87 -0.98 5.55
C ALA A 169 15.58 -1.09 4.71
N VAL A 170 15.36 -0.13 3.82
CA VAL A 170 14.24 -0.12 2.87
C VAL A 170 14.80 -0.19 1.46
N HIS A 171 14.53 -1.28 0.75
CA HIS A 171 14.94 -1.51 -0.63
C HIS A 171 13.78 -1.14 -1.57
N GLY A 172 13.97 -0.08 -2.36
CA GLY A 172 12.94 0.56 -3.19
C GLY A 172 12.23 1.70 -2.45
N CYS A 173 12.30 2.91 -2.99
CA CYS A 173 11.71 4.14 -2.44
C CYS A 173 10.51 4.61 -3.27
N GLY A 174 9.66 3.67 -3.71
CA GLY A 174 8.32 3.94 -4.24
C GLY A 174 7.32 4.25 -3.12
N GLY A 175 6.03 4.18 -3.42
CA GLY A 175 4.97 4.51 -2.45
C GLY A 175 5.04 3.72 -1.15
N VAL A 176 5.25 2.40 -1.21
CA VAL A 176 5.43 1.54 -0.02
C VAL A 176 6.73 1.89 0.71
N GLY A 177 7.84 2.02 -0.03
CA GLY A 177 9.14 2.28 0.57
C GLY A 177 9.24 3.64 1.26
N LEU A 178 8.72 4.71 0.64
CA LEU A 178 8.67 6.04 1.26
C LEU A 178 7.75 6.06 2.50
N SER A 179 6.64 5.29 2.47
CA SER A 179 5.81 5.07 3.66
C SER A 179 6.60 4.38 4.76
N ALA A 180 7.36 3.32 4.43
CA ALA A 180 8.19 2.60 5.39
C ALA A 180 9.32 3.48 5.98
N VAL A 181 9.94 4.34 5.17
CA VAL A 181 10.95 5.32 5.63
C VAL A 181 10.32 6.26 6.66
N MET A 182 9.19 6.89 6.33
CA MET A 182 8.48 7.81 7.23
C MET A 182 8.08 7.11 8.54
N ILE A 183 7.44 5.96 8.43
CA ILE A 183 6.97 5.19 9.61
C ILE A 183 8.16 4.77 10.47
N GLY A 184 9.22 4.23 9.86
CA GLY A 184 10.42 3.81 10.57
C GLY A 184 11.07 4.96 11.34
N ALA A 185 11.25 6.11 10.70
CA ALA A 185 11.81 7.31 11.31
C ALA A 185 10.91 7.84 12.46
N ALA A 186 9.60 7.89 12.25
CA ALA A 186 8.63 8.33 13.26
C ALA A 186 8.61 7.41 14.49
N LEU A 187 8.77 6.10 14.30
CA LEU A 187 8.91 5.14 15.39
C LEU A 187 10.30 5.20 16.09
N GLY A 188 11.19 6.05 15.60
CA GLY A 188 12.52 6.28 16.19
C GLY A 188 13.57 5.25 15.76
N ALA A 189 13.36 4.55 14.67
CA ALA A 189 14.38 3.72 14.05
C ALA A 189 15.36 4.57 13.21
N ARG A 190 16.57 4.03 12.99
CA ARG A 190 17.57 4.59 12.09
C ARG A 190 17.37 3.97 10.71
N VAL A 191 17.10 4.78 9.69
CA VAL A 191 16.66 4.26 8.38
C VAL A 191 17.76 4.41 7.33
N VAL A 192 18.05 3.30 6.64
CA VAL A 192 18.82 3.26 5.40
C VAL A 192 17.84 3.07 4.25
N ALA A 193 17.77 4.00 3.32
CA ALA A 193 16.95 3.91 2.13
C ALA A 193 17.81 3.60 0.90
N VAL A 194 17.39 2.64 0.09
CA VAL A 194 18.10 2.18 -1.12
C VAL A 194 17.19 2.32 -2.32
N ASP A 195 17.62 3.04 -3.34
CA ASP A 195 16.93 3.17 -4.63
C ASP A 195 17.95 3.50 -5.73
N ILE A 196 17.55 3.40 -6.99
CA ILE A 196 18.35 3.83 -8.15
C ILE A 196 18.00 5.25 -8.62
N SER A 197 16.90 5.81 -8.12
CA SER A 197 16.43 7.15 -8.45
C SER A 197 16.95 8.17 -7.44
N SER A 198 17.76 9.13 -7.88
CA SER A 198 18.24 10.22 -7.03
C SER A 198 17.09 11.04 -6.42
N ALA A 199 16.02 11.28 -7.17
CA ALA A 199 14.84 11.99 -6.70
C ALA A 199 14.11 11.22 -5.60
N ALA A 200 13.99 9.88 -5.71
CA ALA A 200 13.39 9.03 -4.68
C ALA A 200 14.27 9.01 -3.42
N LEU A 201 15.60 8.98 -3.56
CA LEU A 201 16.54 9.03 -2.44
C LEU A 201 16.51 10.38 -1.71
N GLU A 202 16.41 11.49 -2.44
CA GLU A 202 16.24 12.82 -1.84
C GLU A 202 14.92 12.90 -1.07
N ARG A 203 13.84 12.36 -1.63
CA ARG A 203 12.55 12.27 -0.95
C ARG A 203 12.63 11.41 0.31
N ALA A 204 13.30 10.25 0.25
CA ALA A 204 13.52 9.40 1.40
C ALA A 204 14.28 10.13 2.52
N ARG A 205 15.31 10.92 2.16
CA ARG A 205 16.04 11.76 3.12
C ARG A 205 15.13 12.80 3.79
N SER A 206 14.27 13.47 3.01
CA SER A 206 13.32 14.46 3.54
C SER A 206 12.26 13.85 4.48
N LEU A 207 12.01 12.55 4.36
CA LEU A 207 11.08 11.78 5.17
C LEU A 207 11.75 11.09 6.37
N GLY A 208 13.04 11.32 6.61
CA GLY A 208 13.76 10.86 7.79
C GLY A 208 14.73 9.71 7.58
N ALA A 209 15.07 9.33 6.33
CA ALA A 209 16.18 8.41 6.12
C ALA A 209 17.51 9.03 6.58
N GLU A 210 18.19 8.36 7.51
CA GLU A 210 19.50 8.79 8.03
C GLU A 210 20.60 8.57 6.98
N VAL A 211 20.50 7.46 6.22
CA VAL A 211 21.42 7.12 5.15
C VAL A 211 20.64 6.83 3.89
N VAL A 212 21.10 7.31 2.76
CA VAL A 212 20.57 6.92 1.44
C VAL A 212 21.70 6.32 0.60
N LEU A 213 21.40 5.23 -0.11
CA LEU A 213 22.34 4.51 -0.95
C LEU A 213 21.79 4.41 -2.37
N ASP A 214 22.57 4.88 -3.34
CA ASP A 214 22.27 4.70 -4.76
C ASP A 214 22.64 3.28 -5.20
N GLY A 215 21.62 2.45 -5.40
CA GLY A 215 21.80 1.05 -5.81
C GLY A 215 22.41 0.88 -7.21
N ALA A 216 22.34 1.91 -8.06
CA ALA A 216 22.97 1.87 -9.39
C ALA A 216 24.49 2.04 -9.31
N GLN A 217 25.00 2.68 -8.27
CA GLN A 217 26.43 2.95 -8.09
C GLN A 217 27.16 1.87 -7.29
N HIS A 218 26.44 0.90 -6.73
CA HIS A 218 27.01 -0.13 -5.85
C HIS A 218 26.68 -1.54 -6.33
N ALA A 219 27.70 -2.29 -6.71
CA ALA A 219 27.54 -3.68 -7.13
C ALA A 219 27.08 -4.60 -5.97
N ASP A 220 27.46 -4.27 -4.73
CA ASP A 220 27.03 -4.97 -3.51
C ASP A 220 26.36 -4.00 -2.53
N VAL A 221 25.07 -3.77 -2.76
CA VAL A 221 24.23 -2.94 -1.90
C VAL A 221 24.17 -3.47 -0.47
N ALA A 222 24.08 -4.78 -0.30
CA ALA A 222 23.98 -5.40 1.02
C ALA A 222 25.22 -5.19 1.87
N GLU A 223 26.43 -5.25 1.26
CA GLU A 223 27.68 -4.96 1.95
C GLU A 223 27.75 -3.48 2.37
N ARG A 224 27.32 -2.57 1.50
CA ARG A 224 27.24 -1.15 1.85
C ARG A 224 26.30 -0.87 3.02
N VAL A 225 25.10 -1.50 3.02
CA VAL A 225 24.17 -1.43 4.15
C VAL A 225 24.85 -1.94 5.43
N ARG A 226 25.50 -3.09 5.40
CA ARG A 226 26.21 -3.62 6.57
C ARG A 226 27.35 -2.71 7.05
N ALA A 227 28.10 -2.13 6.14
CA ALA A 227 29.20 -1.22 6.48
C ALA A 227 28.70 0.03 7.21
N VAL A 228 27.64 0.71 6.70
CA VAL A 228 27.10 1.94 7.29
C VAL A 228 26.34 1.69 8.59
N THR A 229 25.89 0.47 8.84
CA THR A 229 25.11 0.09 10.03
C THR A 229 25.93 -0.63 11.11
N GLY A 230 27.20 -0.85 10.87
CA GLY A 230 28.10 -1.54 11.82
C GLY A 230 27.77 -3.04 11.95
N GLY A 231 27.45 -3.73 10.84
CA GLY A 231 27.26 -5.18 10.82
C GLY A 231 25.91 -5.68 10.33
N GLY A 232 25.02 -4.79 9.92
CA GLY A 232 23.72 -5.10 9.33
C GLY A 232 22.54 -4.55 10.10
N VAL A 233 21.37 -4.62 9.48
CA VAL A 233 20.13 -4.03 10.03
C VAL A 233 19.32 -5.04 10.83
N HIS A 234 18.50 -4.54 11.76
CA HIS A 234 17.57 -5.35 12.56
C HIS A 234 16.39 -5.80 11.73
N VAL A 235 15.89 -4.90 10.87
CA VAL A 235 14.77 -5.14 9.96
C VAL A 235 15.17 -4.68 8.57
N SER A 236 14.87 -5.50 7.56
CA SER A 236 15.05 -5.16 6.16
C SER A 236 13.74 -5.39 5.42
N LEU A 237 13.31 -4.43 4.62
CA LEU A 237 12.06 -4.46 3.87
C LEU A 237 12.37 -4.35 2.37
N ASP A 238 11.91 -5.32 1.58
CA ASP A 238 11.85 -5.18 0.13
C ASP A 238 10.48 -4.62 -0.28
N ALA A 239 10.49 -3.37 -0.74
CA ALA A 239 9.32 -2.63 -1.21
C ALA A 239 9.24 -2.57 -2.76
N LEU A 240 10.23 -3.15 -3.47
CA LEU A 240 10.27 -3.15 -4.94
C LEU A 240 9.69 -4.44 -5.53
N GLY A 241 10.14 -5.61 -5.05
CA GLY A 241 9.70 -6.90 -5.57
C GLY A 241 10.49 -7.37 -6.79
N SER A 242 11.83 -7.39 -6.68
CA SER A 242 12.69 -8.06 -7.65
C SER A 242 13.56 -9.13 -6.98
N PRO A 243 14.00 -10.18 -7.70
CA PRO A 243 14.89 -11.18 -7.12
C PRO A 243 16.16 -10.57 -6.52
N SER A 244 16.74 -9.58 -7.17
CA SER A 244 17.97 -8.91 -6.71
C SER A 244 17.73 -8.09 -5.42
N THR A 245 16.62 -7.36 -5.31
CA THR A 245 16.31 -6.59 -4.09
C THR A 245 15.91 -7.50 -2.93
N ALA A 246 15.17 -8.58 -3.18
CA ALA A 246 14.83 -9.57 -2.15
C ALA A 246 16.10 -10.21 -1.56
N VAL A 247 17.04 -10.63 -2.41
CA VAL A 247 18.33 -11.19 -1.99
C VAL A 247 19.16 -10.15 -1.24
N ALA A 248 19.30 -8.93 -1.78
CA ALA A 248 20.07 -7.86 -1.14
C ALA A 248 19.46 -7.48 0.22
N SER A 249 18.13 -7.48 0.33
CA SER A 249 17.42 -7.21 1.58
C SER A 249 17.77 -8.26 2.64
N VAL A 250 17.71 -9.55 2.33
CA VAL A 250 18.11 -10.63 3.25
C VAL A 250 19.60 -10.52 3.64
N LEU A 251 20.49 -10.27 2.67
CA LEU A 251 21.92 -10.14 2.89
C LEU A 251 22.30 -8.89 3.70
N SER A 252 21.45 -7.89 3.77
CA SER A 252 21.64 -6.67 4.57
C SER A 252 21.47 -6.90 6.08
N LEU A 253 20.85 -8.01 6.47
CA LEU A 253 20.50 -8.30 7.85
C LEU A 253 21.72 -8.64 8.73
N ARG A 254 21.66 -8.20 9.98
CA ARG A 254 22.49 -8.71 11.07
C ARG A 254 21.98 -10.10 11.51
N ARG A 255 22.75 -10.79 12.39
CA ARG A 255 22.26 -12.01 13.04
C ARG A 255 20.94 -11.76 13.76
N ARG A 256 19.98 -12.69 13.65
CA ARG A 256 18.62 -12.61 14.19
C ARG A 256 17.80 -11.44 13.64
N GLY A 257 18.19 -10.92 12.47
CA GLY A 257 17.44 -9.89 11.77
C GLY A 257 16.19 -10.45 11.07
N ARG A 258 15.28 -9.56 10.70
CA ARG A 258 13.99 -9.88 10.07
C ARG A 258 13.91 -9.26 8.68
N HIS A 259 13.70 -10.09 7.69
CA HIS A 259 13.33 -9.66 6.34
C HIS A 259 11.81 -9.63 6.22
N VAL A 260 11.26 -8.55 5.65
CA VAL A 260 9.84 -8.46 5.31
C VAL A 260 9.70 -8.19 3.82
N GLN A 261 9.10 -9.14 3.11
CA GLN A 261 8.78 -9.02 1.69
C GLN A 261 7.40 -8.37 1.53
N VAL A 262 7.35 -7.21 0.89
CA VAL A 262 6.13 -6.48 0.55
C VAL A 262 6.01 -6.30 -0.97
N GLY A 263 7.12 -5.98 -1.63
CA GLY A 263 7.17 -5.86 -3.09
C GLY A 263 6.73 -7.16 -3.76
N LEU A 264 5.85 -7.06 -4.75
CA LEU A 264 5.29 -8.22 -5.44
C LEU A 264 6.35 -8.87 -6.33
N LEU A 265 6.58 -10.16 -6.12
CA LEU A 265 7.41 -11.01 -6.95
C LEU A 265 6.48 -11.79 -7.88
N LEU A 266 6.37 -11.35 -9.13
CA LEU A 266 5.40 -11.90 -10.11
C LEU A 266 6.09 -12.67 -11.23
N GLY A 267 5.38 -13.62 -11.84
CA GLY A 267 5.86 -14.40 -12.98
C GLY A 267 7.16 -15.15 -12.64
N GLU A 268 8.19 -15.00 -13.47
CA GLU A 268 9.50 -15.63 -13.25
C GLU A 268 10.22 -15.17 -11.98
N ALA A 269 9.88 -13.98 -11.46
CA ALA A 269 10.42 -13.45 -10.22
C ALA A 269 9.81 -14.07 -8.96
N ALA A 270 8.74 -14.87 -9.07
CA ALA A 270 8.00 -15.42 -7.92
C ALA A 270 8.82 -16.37 -7.03
N THR A 271 9.92 -16.92 -7.56
CA THR A 271 10.81 -17.83 -6.84
C THR A 271 12.23 -17.25 -6.78
N PRO A 272 12.49 -16.19 -5.99
CA PRO A 272 13.82 -15.59 -5.89
C PRO A 272 14.80 -16.56 -5.20
N PRO A 273 16.10 -16.58 -5.60
CA PRO A 273 17.11 -17.43 -4.99
C PRO A 273 17.57 -16.87 -3.64
N LEU A 274 16.72 -16.93 -2.62
CA LEU A 274 17.06 -16.45 -1.28
C LEU A 274 18.24 -17.22 -0.70
N PRO A 275 19.20 -16.56 0.00
CA PRO A 275 20.38 -17.17 0.58
C PRO A 275 20.02 -17.96 1.86
N MET A 276 19.44 -19.15 1.71
CA MET A 276 18.94 -19.98 2.82
C MET A 276 20.05 -20.48 3.74
N ASP A 277 21.28 -20.65 3.24
CA ASP A 277 22.47 -20.93 4.05
C ASP A 277 22.67 -19.84 5.11
N ARG A 278 22.54 -18.57 4.71
CA ARG A 278 22.64 -17.41 5.60
C ARG A 278 21.43 -17.32 6.54
N VAL A 279 20.23 -17.61 6.05
CA VAL A 279 19.01 -17.65 6.89
C VAL A 279 19.23 -18.62 8.06
N VAL A 280 19.73 -19.82 7.77
CA VAL A 280 20.03 -20.83 8.80
C VAL A 280 21.18 -20.40 9.71
N ALA A 281 22.33 -20.03 9.12
CA ALA A 281 23.53 -19.72 9.91
C ALA A 281 23.41 -18.48 10.82
N HIS A 282 22.52 -17.57 10.49
CA HIS A 282 22.27 -16.33 11.26
C HIS A 282 20.93 -16.33 12.02
N GLU A 283 20.16 -17.42 11.94
CA GLU A 283 18.78 -17.52 12.49
C GLU A 283 17.94 -16.32 12.07
N LEU A 284 17.88 -16.03 10.77
CA LEU A 284 17.08 -14.92 10.23
C LEU A 284 15.61 -15.31 10.15
N GLU A 285 14.73 -14.34 10.31
CA GLU A 285 13.32 -14.51 10.05
C GLU A 285 12.98 -13.94 8.68
N VAL A 286 12.15 -14.66 7.91
CA VAL A 286 11.66 -14.22 6.58
C VAL A 286 10.14 -14.21 6.63
N HIS A 287 9.55 -13.03 6.42
CA HIS A 287 8.11 -12.81 6.47
C HIS A 287 7.59 -12.24 5.14
N GLY A 288 6.42 -12.71 4.69
CA GLY A 288 5.59 -11.98 3.73
C GLY A 288 4.65 -11.03 4.47
N SER A 289 4.30 -9.90 3.86
CA SER A 289 3.31 -8.96 4.40
C SER A 289 2.37 -8.50 3.31
N HIS A 290 1.05 -8.69 3.52
CA HIS A 290 0.01 -8.38 2.55
C HIS A 290 -1.10 -7.56 3.21
N GLY A 291 -1.14 -6.26 2.95
CA GLY A 291 -2.17 -5.38 3.50
C GLY A 291 -2.17 -5.27 5.02
N MET A 292 -3.29 -4.81 5.53
CA MET A 292 -3.59 -4.68 6.96
C MET A 292 -5.10 -4.79 7.18
N ALA A 293 -5.55 -5.57 8.16
CA ALA A 293 -6.97 -5.70 8.46
C ALA A 293 -7.55 -4.41 9.07
N ALA A 294 -8.84 -4.13 8.83
CA ALA A 294 -9.49 -2.90 9.26
C ALA A 294 -9.36 -2.62 10.76
N HIS A 295 -9.41 -3.66 11.60
CA HIS A 295 -9.31 -3.52 13.05
C HIS A 295 -7.92 -3.06 13.55
N GLU A 296 -6.87 -3.16 12.72
CA GLU A 296 -5.52 -2.67 13.04
C GLU A 296 -5.35 -1.16 12.72
N TYR A 297 -6.25 -0.57 11.90
CA TYR A 297 -6.15 0.85 11.49
C TYR A 297 -6.22 1.86 12.64
N PRO A 298 -7.00 1.65 13.72
CA PRO A 298 -7.07 2.63 14.80
C PRO A 298 -5.72 2.99 15.42
N ALA A 299 -4.80 2.03 15.53
CA ALA A 299 -3.46 2.27 16.05
C ALA A 299 -2.64 3.19 15.12
N MET A 300 -2.75 2.99 13.80
CA MET A 300 -2.12 3.84 12.80
C MET A 300 -2.76 5.23 12.77
N LEU A 301 -4.09 5.31 12.79
CA LEU A 301 -4.82 6.57 12.75
C LEU A 301 -4.55 7.45 13.97
N ALA A 302 -4.40 6.86 15.16
CA ALA A 302 -4.03 7.60 16.37
C ALA A 302 -2.67 8.30 16.22
N LEU A 303 -1.68 7.65 15.58
CA LEU A 303 -0.38 8.27 15.29
C LEU A 303 -0.44 9.34 14.19
N ILE A 304 -1.46 9.30 13.34
CA ILE A 304 -1.71 10.37 12.36
C ILE A 304 -2.38 11.56 13.03
N GLU A 305 -3.36 11.31 13.91
CA GLU A 305 -4.07 12.37 14.63
C GLU A 305 -3.15 13.16 15.58
N ASP A 306 -2.21 12.49 16.25
CA ASP A 306 -1.24 13.16 17.12
C ASP A 306 -0.06 13.79 16.37
N GLY A 307 -0.01 13.66 15.03
CA GLY A 307 1.02 14.23 14.16
C GLY A 307 2.35 13.46 14.14
N THR A 308 2.44 12.30 14.79
CA THR A 308 3.61 11.41 14.73
C THR A 308 3.84 10.87 13.32
N LEU A 309 2.76 10.48 12.63
CA LEU A 309 2.77 10.06 11.23
C LEU A 309 2.14 11.14 10.35
N ARG A 310 2.81 11.47 9.25
CA ARG A 310 2.42 12.54 8.32
C ARG A 310 2.25 12.02 6.89
N PRO A 311 1.26 11.13 6.64
CA PRO A 311 1.02 10.57 5.29
C PRO A 311 0.66 11.64 4.25
N ASP A 312 0.15 12.79 4.67
CA ASP A 312 -0.05 13.97 3.82
C ASP A 312 1.22 14.39 3.07
N LEU A 313 2.40 14.25 3.70
CA LEU A 313 3.68 14.52 3.07
C LEU A 313 4.04 13.53 1.96
N LEU A 314 3.38 12.39 1.85
CA LEU A 314 3.60 11.41 0.78
C LEU A 314 2.80 11.73 -0.49
N VAL A 315 1.78 12.57 -0.39
CA VAL A 315 1.00 13.02 -1.55
C VAL A 315 1.86 13.97 -2.37
N GLY A 316 2.05 13.64 -3.64
CA GLY A 316 2.83 14.45 -4.59
C GLY A 316 1.94 15.28 -5.49
N GLU A 317 0.85 14.70 -5.95
CA GLU A 317 -0.05 15.34 -6.90
C GLU A 317 -1.51 15.01 -6.58
N VAL A 318 -2.38 16.01 -6.71
CA VAL A 318 -3.83 15.83 -6.63
C VAL A 318 -4.45 16.20 -7.96
N ILE A 319 -5.18 15.27 -8.56
CA ILE A 319 -5.81 15.40 -9.87
C ILE A 319 -7.32 15.19 -9.77
N ASP A 320 -8.05 15.49 -10.83
CA ASP A 320 -9.47 15.15 -10.97
C ASP A 320 -9.68 13.75 -11.60
N LEU A 321 -10.94 13.31 -11.67
CA LEU A 321 -11.29 12.01 -12.24
C LEU A 321 -10.97 11.93 -13.74
N ASP A 322 -11.06 13.04 -14.46
CA ASP A 322 -10.80 13.08 -15.90
C ASP A 322 -9.32 12.80 -16.22
N ALA A 323 -8.42 13.17 -15.34
CA ALA A 323 -6.98 12.93 -15.47
C ALA A 323 -6.54 11.52 -14.98
N ALA A 324 -7.40 10.78 -14.28
CA ALA A 324 -7.01 9.53 -13.60
C ALA A 324 -6.54 8.43 -14.58
N GLY A 325 -7.20 8.28 -15.73
CA GLY A 325 -6.79 7.30 -16.75
C GLY A 325 -5.41 7.59 -17.33
N ALA A 326 -5.13 8.87 -17.64
CA ALA A 326 -3.83 9.30 -18.12
C ALA A 326 -2.73 9.13 -17.05
N ALA A 327 -3.05 9.43 -15.79
CA ALA A 327 -2.13 9.25 -14.67
C ALA A 327 -1.76 7.77 -14.45
N LEU A 328 -2.74 6.85 -14.62
CA LEU A 328 -2.49 5.42 -14.58
C LEU A 328 -1.57 4.97 -15.72
N ALA A 329 -1.88 5.36 -16.96
CA ALA A 329 -1.09 5.02 -18.13
C ALA A 329 0.34 5.60 -18.06
N ALA A 330 0.51 6.80 -17.48
CA ALA A 330 1.83 7.43 -17.30
C ALA A 330 2.78 6.63 -16.40
N MET A 331 2.29 5.64 -15.66
CA MET A 331 3.14 4.72 -14.88
C MET A 331 4.00 3.79 -15.75
N ASP A 332 3.79 3.72 -17.06
CA ASP A 332 4.68 3.05 -18.03
C ASP A 332 6.09 3.67 -18.02
N GLN A 333 6.18 4.95 -17.72
CA GLN A 333 7.42 5.68 -17.71
C GLN A 333 7.96 5.89 -16.28
N PRO A 334 9.29 5.98 -16.10
CA PRO A 334 9.85 6.41 -14.83
C PRO A 334 9.31 7.80 -14.47
N ARG A 335 8.76 7.96 -13.27
CA ARG A 335 8.25 9.27 -12.83
C ARG A 335 9.38 10.25 -12.55
N ALA A 336 9.24 11.46 -13.05
CA ALA A 336 10.14 12.57 -12.74
C ALA A 336 9.95 13.10 -11.28
N GLY A 337 8.79 12.84 -10.66
CA GLY A 337 8.46 13.30 -9.31
C GLY A 337 8.27 12.14 -8.34
N ALA A 338 8.72 12.32 -7.10
CA ALA A 338 8.48 11.38 -6.01
C ALA A 338 7.20 11.77 -5.25
N GLY A 339 6.29 10.82 -5.05
CA GLY A 339 5.05 11.02 -4.30
C GLY A 339 3.89 10.23 -4.90
N MET A 340 2.81 10.17 -4.13
CA MET A 340 1.57 9.50 -4.53
C MET A 340 0.70 10.46 -5.33
N THR A 341 0.09 9.98 -6.42
CA THR A 341 -0.99 10.70 -7.08
C THR A 341 -2.31 10.31 -6.45
N VAL A 342 -3.13 11.28 -6.13
CA VAL A 342 -4.47 11.09 -5.57
C VAL A 342 -5.49 11.79 -6.47
N VAL A 343 -6.52 11.05 -6.85
CA VAL A 343 -7.70 11.59 -7.55
C VAL A 343 -8.64 12.16 -6.50
N ARG A 344 -9.01 13.43 -6.63
CA ARG A 344 -10.06 14.06 -5.82
C ARG A 344 -11.35 14.11 -6.62
N LEU A 345 -12.44 13.68 -5.99
CA LEU A 345 -13.78 13.79 -6.55
C LEU A 345 -14.55 14.95 -5.88
N PRO A 346 -15.44 15.62 -6.62
CA PRO A 346 -16.28 16.67 -6.02
C PRO A 346 -17.17 16.07 -4.94
N GLY A 347 -17.47 16.90 -3.91
CA GLY A 347 -18.35 16.57 -2.81
C GLY A 347 -19.71 17.14 -2.97
#